data_4e285d27f6f40ed6df88766bc24fc9fe
#
_entry.id   4e285d27f6f40ed6df88766bc24fc9fe
#
_cell.length_a   1.000
_cell.length_b   1.000
_cell.length_c   1.000
_cell.angle_alpha   90.00
_cell.angle_beta   90.00
_cell.angle_gamma   90.00
#
_symmetry.space_group_name_H-M   'P 1'
#
loop_
_entity.id
_entity.type
_entity.pdbx_description
1 polymer ?
#
loop_
_entity_poly.entity_id
_entity_poly.type
_entity_poly.pdbx_seq_one_letter_code
_entity_poly.pdbx_strand_id
1 'polypeptide(L)'
;MACRIATALTCLVAAALPALARAGDGDLMRRLAVDADGGPPCYARSYGQMHLASHPRQSVESFAITMGQASESTAEGSHRLLFAIKLKGRQEWYTSGGYCMPEKEQFSCRLEGDGGHATISTSGARGLRLETGPDGIGLAGPSGPVAVGGEASDDRVFILHPTSRSVCLAATGEQAEAR
;
A
#
# COMPACT_ATOMS: atom_id res chain seq x y z
N MET A 1 -68.38 11.00 -42.10
CA MET A 1 -67.87 10.94 -40.72
C MET A 1 -66.63 10.12 -40.71
N ALA A 2 -65.44 10.75 -40.62
CA ALA A 2 -64.15 10.08 -40.67
C ALA A 2 -63.48 10.24 -39.29
N CYS A 3 -63.31 9.11 -38.60
CA CYS A 3 -62.60 9.03 -37.32
C CYS A 3 -61.10 8.91 -37.53
N ARG A 4 -60.33 9.91 -37.06
CA ARG A 4 -58.86 9.89 -37.09
C ARG A 4 -58.35 9.35 -35.74
N ILE A 5 -57.70 8.19 -35.79
CA ILE A 5 -57.00 7.59 -34.66
C ILE A 5 -55.58 8.16 -34.63
N ALA A 6 -55.24 8.91 -33.58
CA ALA A 6 -53.90 9.39 -33.32
C ALA A 6 -53.14 8.38 -32.46
N THR A 7 -52.11 7.77 -33.03
CA THR A 7 -51.21 6.84 -32.32
C THR A 7 -50.10 7.65 -31.65
N ALA A 8 -50.10 7.71 -30.31
CA ALA A 8 -49.04 8.31 -29.55
C ALA A 8 -47.87 7.32 -29.38
N LEU A 9 -46.71 7.64 -29.96
CA LEU A 9 -45.47 6.88 -29.84
C LEU A 9 -44.71 7.35 -28.58
N THR A 10 -44.74 6.56 -27.51
CA THR A 10 -44.03 6.85 -26.27
C THR A 10 -42.59 6.35 -26.41
N CYS A 11 -41.58 7.24 -26.61
CA CYS A 11 -40.16 6.91 -26.56
C CYS A 11 -39.73 6.68 -25.11
N LEU A 12 -39.45 5.44 -24.74
CA LEU A 12 -38.76 5.10 -23.51
C LEU A 12 -37.27 5.39 -23.70
N VAL A 13 -36.79 6.45 -23.09
CA VAL A 13 -35.34 6.72 -22.98
C VAL A 13 -34.83 5.89 -21.80
N ALA A 14 -34.20 4.77 -22.10
CA ALA A 14 -33.46 3.99 -21.11
C ALA A 14 -32.16 4.76 -20.75
N ALA A 15 -32.14 5.42 -19.60
CA ALA A 15 -30.96 6.02 -19.03
C ALA A 15 -30.00 4.89 -18.56
N ALA A 16 -28.98 4.61 -19.37
CA ALA A 16 -27.88 3.74 -18.96
C ALA A 16 -27.03 4.50 -17.90
N LEU A 17 -27.25 4.16 -16.64
CA LEU A 17 -26.36 4.59 -15.54
C LEU A 17 -25.00 3.93 -15.77
N PRO A 18 -23.90 4.70 -15.81
CA PRO A 18 -22.56 4.11 -15.84
C PRO A 18 -22.39 3.30 -14.54
N ALA A 19 -22.19 2.00 -14.66
CA ALA A 19 -21.76 1.16 -13.56
C ALA A 19 -20.38 1.68 -13.12
N LEU A 20 -20.33 2.38 -11.99
CA LEU A 20 -19.09 2.68 -11.29
C LEU A 20 -18.48 1.33 -10.92
N ALA A 21 -17.51 0.87 -11.71
CA ALA A 21 -16.73 -0.31 -11.39
C ALA A 21 -16.03 0.00 -10.04
N ARG A 22 -16.50 -0.66 -8.99
CA ARG A 22 -15.79 -0.67 -7.70
C ARG A 22 -14.45 -1.33 -7.95
N ALA A 23 -13.37 -0.56 -7.77
CA ALA A 23 -12.04 -1.12 -7.62
C ALA A 23 -12.08 -1.94 -6.31
N GLY A 24 -12.31 -3.25 -6.43
CA GLY A 24 -12.40 -4.17 -5.30
C GLY A 24 -11.04 -4.80 -5.00
N ASP A 25 -11.02 -5.75 -4.08
CA ASP A 25 -9.85 -6.52 -3.61
C ASP A 25 -8.92 -6.98 -4.74
N GLY A 26 -9.46 -7.28 -5.91
CA GLY A 26 -8.71 -7.69 -7.09
C GLY A 26 -7.78 -6.59 -7.67
N ASP A 27 -8.02 -5.30 -7.41
CA ASP A 27 -7.13 -4.24 -7.90
C ASP A 27 -5.89 -4.11 -7.00
N LEU A 28 -6.05 -4.17 -5.68
CA LEU A 28 -4.94 -4.14 -4.75
C LEU A 28 -4.02 -5.36 -4.91
N MET A 29 -4.63 -6.57 -5.01
CA MET A 29 -3.89 -7.80 -5.29
C MET A 29 -3.11 -7.72 -6.59
N ARG A 30 -3.73 -7.19 -7.64
CA ARG A 30 -3.08 -7.05 -8.94
C ARG A 30 -1.91 -6.09 -8.91
N ARG A 31 -1.99 -5.00 -8.10
CA ARG A 31 -0.88 -4.06 -7.89
C ARG A 31 0.29 -4.69 -7.16
N LEU A 32 0.02 -5.62 -6.26
CA LEU A 32 1.02 -6.29 -5.42
C LEU A 32 1.49 -7.64 -5.98
N ALA A 33 0.92 -8.14 -7.08
CA ALA A 33 1.23 -9.48 -7.57
C ALA A 33 2.61 -9.56 -8.25
N VAL A 34 2.75 -8.96 -9.41
CA VAL A 34 3.98 -9.03 -10.22
C VAL A 34 4.12 -7.74 -11.03
N ASP A 35 5.31 -7.18 -11.12
CA ASP A 35 5.60 -6.06 -12.00
C ASP A 35 5.83 -6.52 -13.46
N ALA A 36 6.06 -5.55 -14.35
CA ALA A 36 6.29 -5.82 -15.77
C ALA A 36 7.55 -6.65 -16.04
N ASP A 37 8.49 -6.67 -15.09
CA ASP A 37 9.76 -7.40 -15.17
C ASP A 37 9.68 -8.79 -14.53
N GLY A 38 8.49 -9.22 -14.10
CA GLY A 38 8.23 -10.55 -13.54
C GLY A 38 8.69 -10.73 -12.09
N GLY A 39 9.03 -9.63 -11.41
CA GLY A 39 9.43 -9.63 -10.01
C GLY A 39 8.36 -9.03 -9.07
N PRO A 40 8.57 -9.10 -7.75
CA PRO A 40 7.68 -8.45 -6.79
C PRO A 40 7.71 -6.93 -6.99
N PRO A 41 6.55 -6.28 -7.08
CA PRO A 41 6.46 -4.84 -7.27
C PRO A 41 7.02 -4.10 -6.06
N CYS A 42 7.61 -2.95 -6.33
CA CYS A 42 8.16 -2.06 -5.33
C CYS A 42 7.36 -0.76 -5.27
N TYR A 43 6.91 -0.39 -4.08
CA TYR A 43 6.26 0.88 -3.81
C TYR A 43 7.08 1.65 -2.79
N ALA A 44 7.43 2.89 -3.12
CA ALA A 44 8.20 3.69 -2.18
C ALA A 44 7.85 5.19 -2.28
N ARG A 45 8.28 5.91 -1.27
CA ARG A 45 8.28 7.36 -1.24
C ARG A 45 9.45 7.87 -0.42
N SER A 46 10.13 8.91 -0.94
CA SER A 46 11.09 9.70 -0.18
C SER A 46 10.56 11.12 -0.03
N TYR A 47 10.70 11.68 1.15
CA TYR A 47 10.22 13.00 1.50
C TYR A 47 11.37 14.00 1.45
N GLY A 48 11.24 15.05 0.65
CA GLY A 48 12.24 16.11 0.56
C GLY A 48 12.27 17.00 1.79
N GLN A 49 13.34 17.75 1.95
CA GLN A 49 13.58 18.62 3.11
C GLN A 49 12.44 19.62 3.37
N MET A 50 11.87 20.21 2.31
CA MET A 50 10.75 21.16 2.46
C MET A 50 9.50 20.48 3.05
N HIS A 51 9.20 19.24 2.61
CA HIS A 51 8.10 18.46 3.18
C HIS A 51 8.36 18.18 4.67
N LEU A 52 9.54 17.68 5.00
CA LEU A 52 9.92 17.35 6.38
C LEU A 52 9.97 18.59 7.29
N ALA A 53 10.28 19.76 6.75
CA ALA A 53 10.25 21.01 7.51
C ALA A 53 8.81 21.48 7.82
N SER A 54 7.86 21.20 6.92
CA SER A 54 6.43 21.50 7.15
C SER A 54 5.70 20.45 7.99
N HIS A 55 6.32 19.30 8.25
CA HIS A 55 5.80 18.22 9.08
C HIS A 55 6.81 17.88 10.20
N PRO A 56 6.91 18.70 11.24
CA PRO A 56 7.97 18.57 12.24
C PRO A 56 7.90 17.30 13.07
N ARG A 57 6.70 16.69 13.21
CA ARG A 57 6.51 15.42 13.91
C ARG A 57 6.67 14.20 13.01
N GLN A 58 6.95 14.38 11.70
CA GLN A 58 7.32 13.29 10.82
C GLN A 58 8.77 12.91 11.06
N SER A 59 9.02 11.66 11.40
CA SER A 59 10.36 11.08 11.60
C SER A 59 10.84 10.28 10.38
N VAL A 60 9.90 9.77 9.57
CA VAL A 60 10.21 8.96 8.39
C VAL A 60 10.61 9.85 7.21
N GLU A 61 11.84 9.64 6.71
CA GLU A 61 12.37 10.28 5.49
C GLU A 61 12.04 9.48 4.24
N SER A 62 12.08 8.13 4.33
CA SER A 62 11.73 7.25 3.23
C SER A 62 10.97 6.04 3.72
N PHE A 63 10.02 5.58 2.92
CA PHE A 63 9.25 4.36 3.18
C PHE A 63 9.20 3.52 1.90
N ALA A 64 9.41 2.21 2.04
CA ALA A 64 9.30 1.26 0.94
C ALA A 64 8.54 0.01 1.37
N ILE A 65 7.76 -0.57 0.44
CA ILE A 65 7.06 -1.84 0.61
C ILE A 65 7.30 -2.70 -0.63
N THR A 66 7.50 -3.99 -0.42
CA THR A 66 7.51 -5.00 -1.47
C THR A 66 6.91 -6.32 -0.97
N MET A 67 6.55 -7.21 -1.88
CA MET A 67 6.18 -8.57 -1.51
C MET A 67 7.42 -9.31 -1.00
N GLY A 68 7.31 -9.93 0.17
CA GLY A 68 8.31 -10.86 0.67
C GLY A 68 8.09 -12.27 0.10
N GLN A 69 9.09 -13.13 0.26
CA GLN A 69 8.92 -14.53 -0.09
C GLN A 69 7.86 -15.15 0.84
N ALA A 70 6.98 -15.98 0.25
CA ALA A 70 6.03 -16.74 1.04
C ALA A 70 6.81 -17.73 1.92
N SER A 71 6.55 -17.69 3.24
CA SER A 71 7.08 -18.72 4.13
C SER A 71 6.04 -19.84 4.28
N GLU A 72 6.49 -21.07 4.50
CA GLU A 72 5.61 -22.23 4.69
C GLU A 72 4.67 -22.10 5.90
N SER A 73 4.93 -21.14 6.79
CA SER A 73 4.12 -20.87 7.98
C SER A 73 3.07 -19.76 7.81
N THR A 74 2.87 -19.23 6.59
CA THR A 74 1.83 -18.24 6.36
C THR A 74 0.45 -18.89 6.40
N ALA A 75 -0.50 -18.26 7.13
CA ALA A 75 -1.89 -18.68 7.11
C ALA A 75 -2.43 -18.64 5.68
N GLU A 76 -3.30 -19.60 5.35
CA GLU A 76 -3.92 -19.67 4.02
C GLU A 76 -4.58 -18.33 3.67
N GLY A 77 -4.30 -17.82 2.47
CA GLY A 77 -4.79 -16.52 1.98
C GLY A 77 -4.06 -15.29 2.53
N SER A 78 -3.04 -15.46 3.40
CA SER A 78 -2.21 -14.33 3.82
C SER A 78 -1.06 -14.07 2.84
N HIS A 79 -0.65 -12.82 2.78
CA HIS A 79 0.47 -12.36 1.96
C HIS A 79 1.55 -11.76 2.85
N ARG A 80 2.79 -12.18 2.64
CA ARG A 80 3.92 -11.57 3.34
C ARG A 80 4.37 -10.31 2.62
N LEU A 81 4.38 -9.19 3.32
CA LEU A 81 4.97 -7.94 2.85
C LEU A 81 6.20 -7.59 3.68
N LEU A 82 7.16 -6.95 3.03
CA LEU A 82 8.32 -6.37 3.68
C LEU A 82 8.15 -4.85 3.73
N PHE A 83 8.31 -4.30 4.91
CA PHE A 83 8.25 -2.88 5.22
C PHE A 83 9.65 -2.39 5.50
N ALA A 84 10.06 -1.30 4.90
CA ALA A 84 11.35 -0.68 5.15
C ALA A 84 11.18 0.82 5.30
N ILE A 85 11.78 1.40 6.34
CA ILE A 85 11.81 2.85 6.55
C ILE A 85 13.22 3.34 6.74
N LYS A 86 13.44 4.59 6.36
CA LYS A 86 14.62 5.36 6.71
C LYS A 86 14.18 6.57 7.52
N LEU A 87 14.82 6.78 8.67
CA LEU A 87 14.49 7.89 9.54
C LEU A 87 15.31 9.15 9.17
N LYS A 88 14.73 10.30 9.44
CA LYS A 88 15.37 11.60 9.25
C LYS A 88 16.74 11.64 9.94
N GLY A 89 17.77 11.97 9.16
CA GLY A 89 19.16 12.06 9.66
C GLY A 89 19.84 10.71 9.92
N ARG A 90 19.19 9.57 9.61
CA ARG A 90 19.80 8.25 9.69
C ARG A 90 20.17 7.75 8.30
N GLN A 91 21.23 6.97 8.20
CA GLN A 91 21.65 6.37 6.92
C GLN A 91 21.14 4.94 6.74
N GLU A 92 20.87 4.26 7.85
CA GLU A 92 20.39 2.89 7.87
C GLU A 92 18.89 2.77 7.55
N TRP A 93 18.54 1.61 7.03
CA TRP A 93 17.16 1.17 6.89
C TRP A 93 16.72 0.32 8.10
N TYR A 94 15.49 0.49 8.51
CA TYR A 94 14.81 -0.32 9.50
C TYR A 94 13.73 -1.13 8.79
N THR A 95 13.66 -2.42 9.07
CA THR A 95 12.79 -3.35 8.33
C THR A 95 11.89 -4.18 9.27
N SER A 96 10.76 -4.61 8.75
CA SER A 96 9.89 -5.60 9.39
C SER A 96 9.18 -6.41 8.32
N GLY A 97 8.96 -7.69 8.57
CA GLY A 97 7.98 -8.46 7.83
C GLY A 97 6.58 -8.19 8.36
N GLY A 98 5.57 -8.40 7.54
CA GLY A 98 4.17 -8.33 7.95
C GLY A 98 3.33 -9.34 7.20
N TYR A 99 2.39 -9.97 7.92
CA TYR A 99 1.39 -10.86 7.36
C TYR A 99 0.11 -10.09 7.13
N CYS A 100 -0.29 -10.01 5.87
CA CYS A 100 -1.40 -9.18 5.41
C CYS A 100 -2.54 -10.06 4.90
N MET A 101 -3.73 -9.86 5.45
CA MET A 101 -4.96 -10.53 5.03
C MET A 101 -5.82 -9.55 4.22
N PRO A 102 -6.42 -9.97 3.11
CA PRO A 102 -7.37 -9.14 2.41
C PRO A 102 -8.64 -8.94 3.26
N GLU A 103 -9.03 -7.69 3.43
CA GLU A 103 -10.25 -7.27 4.10
C GLU A 103 -10.99 -6.25 3.25
N LYS A 104 -12.05 -6.64 2.56
CA LYS A 104 -12.81 -5.76 1.65
C LYS A 104 -11.90 -5.14 0.58
N GLU A 105 -11.66 -3.85 0.61
CA GLU A 105 -10.85 -3.10 -0.37
C GLU A 105 -9.44 -2.75 0.14
N GLN A 106 -9.00 -3.39 1.22
CA GLN A 106 -7.69 -3.15 1.84
C GLN A 106 -7.03 -4.44 2.31
N PHE A 107 -5.76 -4.37 2.62
CA PHE A 107 -5.07 -5.37 3.43
C PHE A 107 -4.99 -4.90 4.88
N SER A 108 -5.29 -5.81 5.79
CA SER A 108 -5.01 -5.70 7.21
C SER A 108 -3.71 -6.44 7.48
N CYS A 109 -2.68 -5.73 7.91
CA CYS A 109 -1.33 -6.25 8.09
C CYS A 109 -0.95 -6.25 9.56
N ARG A 110 -0.52 -7.40 10.07
CA ARG A 110 0.15 -7.53 11.36
C ARG A 110 1.65 -7.66 11.13
N LEU A 111 2.43 -6.77 11.72
CA LEU A 111 3.89 -6.83 11.60
C LEU A 111 4.45 -7.90 12.56
N GLU A 112 5.61 -8.46 12.19
CA GLU A 112 6.28 -9.51 12.94
C GLU A 112 6.65 -9.06 14.36
N GLY A 113 6.65 -10.00 15.30
CA GLY A 113 6.83 -9.71 16.72
C GLY A 113 5.71 -8.81 17.24
N ASP A 114 6.06 -7.83 18.06
CA ASP A 114 5.16 -6.80 18.59
C ASP A 114 5.13 -5.55 17.68
N GLY A 115 5.40 -5.73 16.38
CA GLY A 115 5.54 -4.65 15.40
C GLY A 115 4.24 -3.90 15.07
N GLY A 116 3.12 -4.20 15.74
CA GLY A 116 1.88 -3.45 15.59
C GLY A 116 1.10 -3.81 14.33
N HIS A 117 0.32 -2.84 13.85
CA HIS A 117 -0.67 -3.07 12.79
C HIS A 117 -0.64 -1.95 11.75
N ALA A 118 -0.88 -2.30 10.49
CA ALA A 118 -1.04 -1.35 9.41
C ALA A 118 -2.15 -1.80 8.46
N THR A 119 -2.78 -0.85 7.77
CA THR A 119 -3.69 -1.13 6.66
C THR A 119 -3.11 -0.60 5.36
N ILE A 120 -3.33 -1.32 4.27
CA ILE A 120 -2.91 -0.93 2.94
C ILE A 120 -4.12 -0.92 2.02
N SER A 121 -4.33 0.18 1.33
CA SER A 121 -5.37 0.35 0.33
C SER A 121 -4.81 0.98 -0.95
N THR A 122 -5.61 1.03 -1.99
CA THR A 122 -5.23 1.71 -3.23
C THR A 122 -5.26 3.23 -3.05
N SER A 123 -4.36 3.95 -3.72
CA SER A 123 -4.32 5.40 -3.77
C SER A 123 -4.14 5.88 -5.20
N GLY A 124 -5.12 6.62 -5.70
CA GLY A 124 -5.14 7.07 -7.10
C GLY A 124 -5.02 5.91 -8.08
N ALA A 125 -4.57 6.19 -9.30
CA ALA A 125 -4.52 5.21 -10.37
C ALA A 125 -3.51 4.07 -10.13
N ARG A 126 -2.38 4.33 -9.47
CA ARG A 126 -1.27 3.37 -9.34
C ARG A 126 -0.63 3.31 -7.97
N GLY A 127 -0.94 4.21 -7.05
CA GLY A 127 -0.32 4.29 -5.73
C GLY A 127 -0.95 3.38 -4.69
N LEU A 128 -0.29 3.26 -3.55
CA LEU A 128 -0.80 2.63 -2.34
C LEU A 128 -0.91 3.68 -1.23
N ARG A 129 -1.91 3.54 -0.38
CA ARG A 129 -2.07 4.25 0.88
C ARG A 129 -1.83 3.26 2.01
N LEU A 130 -0.80 3.51 2.79
CA LEU A 130 -0.55 2.79 4.03
C LEU A 130 -0.96 3.68 5.21
N GLU A 131 -1.65 3.10 6.17
CA GLU A 131 -2.00 3.74 7.43
C GLU A 131 -1.55 2.87 8.60
N THR A 132 -0.78 3.45 9.51
CA THR A 132 -0.34 2.75 10.74
C THR A 132 -1.48 2.72 11.75
N GLY A 133 -1.51 1.67 12.57
CA GLY A 133 -2.43 1.58 13.70
C GLY A 133 -2.22 2.70 14.73
N PRO A 134 -3.09 2.78 15.74
CA PRO A 134 -3.02 3.84 16.76
C PRO A 134 -1.70 3.82 17.55
N ASP A 135 -1.12 2.64 17.74
CA ASP A 135 0.15 2.45 18.43
C ASP A 135 1.38 2.55 17.51
N GLY A 136 1.14 2.79 16.19
CA GLY A 136 2.20 2.81 15.19
C GLY A 136 2.63 1.44 14.72
N ILE A 137 3.81 1.40 14.08
CA ILE A 137 4.48 0.17 13.63
C ILE A 137 5.93 0.12 14.12
N GLY A 138 6.36 -1.06 14.52
CA GLY A 138 7.73 -1.35 14.96
C GLY A 138 8.55 -2.01 13.87
N LEU A 139 9.79 -1.56 13.72
CA LEU A 139 10.77 -2.10 12.76
C LEU A 139 12.13 -2.26 13.45
N ALA A 140 12.93 -3.20 12.99
CA ALA A 140 14.26 -3.44 13.50
C ALA A 140 15.33 -2.95 12.51
N GLY A 141 16.44 -2.48 13.04
CA GLY A 141 17.59 -2.03 12.26
C GLY A 141 18.91 -2.20 13.02
N PRO A 142 20.03 -1.85 12.40
CA PRO A 142 21.36 -2.02 13.01
C PRO A 142 21.52 -1.29 14.35
N SER A 143 20.86 -0.15 14.52
CA SER A 143 20.89 0.63 15.77
C SER A 143 19.80 0.24 16.78
N GLY A 144 19.16 -0.92 16.60
CA GLY A 144 18.08 -1.41 17.46
C GLY A 144 16.67 -1.17 16.87
N PRO A 145 15.62 -1.53 17.61
CA PRO A 145 14.25 -1.34 17.17
C PRO A 145 13.83 0.14 17.20
N VAL A 146 12.92 0.48 16.32
CA VAL A 146 12.26 1.80 16.27
C VAL A 146 10.75 1.62 16.13
N ALA A 147 9.98 2.57 16.62
CA ALA A 147 8.55 2.65 16.39
C ALA A 147 8.22 3.96 15.68
N VAL A 148 7.35 3.91 14.68
CA VAL A 148 6.89 5.08 13.92
C VAL A 148 5.38 5.05 13.73
N GLY A 149 4.78 6.21 13.53
CA GLY A 149 3.34 6.32 13.36
C GLY A 149 2.59 6.53 14.68
N GLY A 150 1.34 6.06 14.71
CA GLY A 150 0.44 6.28 15.84
C GLY A 150 -0.29 7.62 15.78
N GLU A 151 -1.24 7.84 16.71
CA GLU A 151 -2.17 8.97 16.66
C GLU A 151 -1.50 10.34 16.77
N ALA A 152 -0.41 10.43 17.54
CA ALA A 152 0.28 11.70 17.81
C ALA A 152 1.34 12.08 16.76
N SER A 153 1.55 11.24 15.75
CA SER A 153 2.62 11.39 14.76
C SER A 153 2.12 11.90 13.42
N ASP A 154 2.97 12.62 12.70
CA ASP A 154 2.76 12.91 11.27
C ASP A 154 3.11 11.70 10.38
N ASP A 155 3.70 10.63 10.96
CA ASP A 155 4.01 9.34 10.32
C ASP A 155 2.81 8.35 10.36
N ARG A 156 1.58 8.84 10.33
CA ARG A 156 0.39 8.00 10.39
C ARG A 156 -0.04 7.47 9.04
N VAL A 157 0.09 8.26 8.00
CA VAL A 157 -0.36 7.94 6.64
C VAL A 157 0.75 8.17 5.64
N PHE A 158 1.00 7.17 4.81
CA PHE A 158 1.98 7.22 3.73
C PHE A 158 1.32 6.94 2.40
N ILE A 159 1.57 7.78 1.40
CA ILE A 159 1.18 7.53 0.02
C ILE A 159 2.43 7.09 -0.73
N LEU A 160 2.44 5.83 -1.16
CA LEU A 160 3.57 5.21 -1.83
C LEU A 160 3.28 5.09 -3.34
N HIS A 161 4.33 5.21 -4.14
CA HIS A 161 4.23 5.15 -5.59
C HIS A 161 5.03 3.97 -6.13
N PRO A 162 4.59 3.33 -7.23
CA PRO A 162 5.40 2.30 -7.87
C PRO A 162 6.75 2.87 -8.29
N THR A 163 7.80 2.11 -8.02
CA THR A 163 9.18 2.50 -8.31
C THR A 163 10.00 1.28 -8.77
N SER A 164 11.27 1.47 -9.08
CA SER A 164 12.11 0.36 -9.50
C SER A 164 12.36 -0.62 -8.34
N ARG A 165 12.40 -1.91 -8.66
CA ARG A 165 12.69 -2.99 -7.70
C ARG A 165 13.99 -2.76 -6.93
N SER A 166 15.01 -2.17 -7.55
CA SER A 166 16.29 -1.86 -6.92
C SER A 166 16.14 -0.98 -5.67
N VAL A 167 15.13 -0.11 -5.60
CA VAL A 167 14.86 0.71 -4.40
C VAL A 167 14.46 -0.17 -3.22
N CYS A 168 13.54 -1.12 -3.44
CA CYS A 168 13.13 -2.04 -2.38
C CYS A 168 14.24 -3.01 -1.97
N LEU A 169 14.99 -3.55 -2.93
CA LEU A 169 16.14 -4.41 -2.62
C LEU A 169 17.18 -3.68 -1.75
N ALA A 170 17.48 -2.43 -2.08
CA ALA A 170 18.39 -1.62 -1.27
C ALA A 170 17.81 -1.31 0.11
N ALA A 171 16.49 -1.16 0.23
CA ALA A 171 15.82 -0.86 1.48
C ALA A 171 15.65 -2.07 2.39
N THR A 172 15.35 -3.25 1.85
CA THR A 172 15.11 -4.48 2.63
C THR A 172 16.35 -5.32 2.86
N GLY A 173 17.44 -5.06 2.14
CA GLY A 173 18.64 -5.90 2.17
C GLY A 173 18.45 -7.25 1.47
N GLU A 174 17.30 -7.51 0.85
CA GLU A 174 17.12 -8.72 0.05
C GLU A 174 17.97 -8.63 -1.20
N GLN A 175 18.96 -9.51 -1.32
CA GLN A 175 19.71 -9.66 -2.55
C GLN A 175 18.80 -10.29 -3.60
N ALA A 176 18.79 -9.73 -4.81
CA ALA A 176 18.18 -10.40 -5.94
C ALA A 176 18.92 -11.74 -6.12
N GLU A 177 18.29 -12.85 -5.77
CA GLU A 177 18.81 -14.16 -6.18
C GLU A 177 18.88 -14.14 -7.70
N ALA A 178 20.11 -14.13 -8.21
CA ALA A 178 20.38 -14.26 -9.63
C ALA A 178 19.87 -15.64 -10.05
N ARG A 179 18.79 -15.65 -10.83
CA ARG A 179 18.32 -16.81 -11.57
C ARG A 179 19.13 -16.95 -12.85
#